data_fc9456b44d0ad79bcffb93ca5278331e
#
_entry.id   fc9456b44d0ad79bcffb93ca5278331e
#
_cell.length_a   1.000
_cell.length_b   1.000
_cell.length_c   1.000
_cell.angle_alpha   90.00
_cell.angle_beta   90.00
_cell.angle_gamma   90.00
#
_symmetry.space_group_name_H-M   'P 1'
#
loop_
_entity.id
_entity.type
_entity.pdbx_description
1 polymer ?
#
loop_
_entity_poly.entity_id
_entity_poly.type
_entity_poly.pdbx_seq_one_letter_code
_entity_poly.pdbx_strand_id
1 'polypeptide(L)'
;GIEVRTKIDATHPGLARAWVCFGFVGNQIVVRAAHNVAGVTRTAAGRYRITFATPMPDADYCWTALARSSTNSGTQRLAIVRASTDQKTAQYVDLSCATTAASFDDSTEINLVVYR
;
A
#
# COMPACT_ATOMS: atom_id res chain seq x y z
N GLY A 1 7.34 -22.23 33.00
CA GLY A 1 8.07 -21.97 31.79
C GLY A 1 8.50 -20.54 31.68
N ILE A 2 9.50 -20.32 30.91
CA ILE A 2 9.94 -18.96 30.61
C ILE A 2 8.91 -18.34 29.70
N GLU A 3 8.12 -17.45 30.25
CA GLU A 3 7.28 -16.61 29.42
C GLU A 3 8.19 -15.61 28.70
N VAL A 4 8.26 -15.74 27.41
CA VAL A 4 8.85 -14.68 26.59
C VAL A 4 7.87 -13.53 26.62
N ARG A 5 8.01 -12.67 27.57
CA ARG A 5 7.29 -11.40 27.58
C ARG A 5 8.03 -10.39 26.73
N THR A 6 8.05 -10.66 25.46
CA THR A 6 8.48 -9.64 24.52
C THR A 6 7.37 -8.59 24.51
N LYS A 7 7.66 -7.43 25.00
CA LYS A 7 6.76 -6.30 24.81
C LYS A 7 6.77 -5.93 23.33
N ILE A 8 5.87 -6.55 22.61
CA ILE A 8 5.63 -6.20 21.23
C ILE A 8 4.71 -4.98 21.25
N ASP A 9 5.29 -3.81 21.18
CA ASP A 9 4.53 -2.57 21.03
C ASP A 9 4.59 -2.10 19.56
N ALA A 10 3.93 -0.99 19.28
CA ALA A 10 3.83 -0.45 17.92
C ALA A 10 5.19 -0.03 17.33
N THR A 11 6.26 0.00 18.12
CA THR A 11 7.59 0.39 17.68
C THR A 11 8.52 -0.82 17.46
N HIS A 12 8.03 -2.04 17.72
CA HIS A 12 8.83 -3.24 17.54
C HIS A 12 9.19 -3.44 16.06
N PRO A 13 10.48 -3.66 15.72
CA PRO A 13 10.91 -3.77 14.31
C PRO A 13 10.23 -4.90 13.52
N GLY A 14 9.75 -5.94 14.19
CA GLY A 14 9.06 -7.05 13.55
C GLY A 14 7.60 -6.81 13.23
N LEU A 15 7.03 -5.66 13.66
CA LEU A 15 5.63 -5.33 13.41
C LEU A 15 5.50 -4.35 12.25
N ALA A 16 4.52 -4.59 11.40
CA ALA A 16 4.15 -3.62 10.38
C ALA A 16 3.63 -2.34 11.05
N ARG A 17 4.10 -1.19 10.58
CA ARG A 17 3.65 0.12 11.04
C ARG A 17 2.35 0.55 10.39
N ALA A 18 2.12 0.09 9.17
CA ALA A 18 0.89 0.34 8.43
C ALA A 18 0.72 -0.75 7.39
N TRP A 19 -0.51 -1.06 7.09
CA TRP A 19 -0.85 -1.93 5.97
C TRP A 19 -2.26 -1.65 5.50
N VAL A 20 -2.52 -1.95 4.24
CA VAL A 20 -3.84 -1.78 3.66
C VAL A 20 -4.06 -2.80 2.55
N CYS A 21 -5.26 -3.34 2.51
CA CYS A 21 -5.77 -4.11 1.38
C CYS A 21 -6.95 -3.34 0.79
N PHE A 22 -6.80 -2.87 -0.43
CA PHE A 22 -7.83 -2.06 -1.08
C PHE A 22 -7.92 -2.40 -2.56
N GLY A 23 -8.89 -1.83 -3.24
CA GLY A 23 -9.03 -1.96 -4.67
C GLY A 23 -9.88 -0.84 -5.23
N PHE A 24 -9.92 -0.75 -6.56
CA PHE A 24 -10.80 0.15 -7.28
C PHE A 24 -11.89 -0.71 -7.93
N VAL A 25 -13.09 -0.63 -7.39
CA VAL A 25 -14.23 -1.48 -7.77
C VAL A 25 -15.46 -0.60 -7.91
N GLY A 26 -16.16 -0.70 -9.03
CA GLY A 26 -17.37 0.08 -9.26
C GLY A 26 -17.11 1.58 -9.26
N ASN A 27 -16.00 2.03 -9.85
CA ASN A 27 -15.58 3.43 -9.93
C ASN A 27 -15.34 4.09 -8.56
N GLN A 28 -14.97 3.31 -7.57
CA GLN A 28 -14.66 3.84 -6.23
C GLN A 28 -13.57 3.04 -5.56
N ILE A 29 -12.85 3.68 -4.66
CA ILE A 29 -11.89 3.01 -3.78
C ILE A 29 -12.68 2.23 -2.73
N VAL A 30 -12.34 0.95 -2.59
CA VAL A 30 -12.89 0.07 -1.57
C VAL A 30 -11.73 -0.40 -0.70
N VAL A 31 -11.70 0.02 0.55
CA VAL A 31 -10.71 -0.46 1.53
C VAL A 31 -11.31 -1.66 2.25
N ARG A 32 -10.69 -2.83 2.10
CA ARG A 32 -11.18 -4.06 2.70
C ARG A 32 -10.68 -4.26 4.11
N ALA A 33 -9.43 -3.88 4.34
CA ALA A 33 -8.79 -3.99 5.64
C ALA A 33 -7.62 -3.02 5.70
N ALA A 34 -7.36 -2.46 6.89
CA ALA A 34 -6.30 -1.48 7.04
C ALA A 34 -5.83 -1.38 8.49
N HIS A 35 -4.59 -0.96 8.66
CA HIS A 35 -4.00 -0.59 9.94
C HIS A 35 -3.17 0.66 9.74
N ASN A 36 -3.39 1.67 10.56
CA ASN A 36 -2.69 2.97 10.52
C ASN A 36 -2.78 3.65 9.14
N VAL A 37 -3.89 3.50 8.46
CA VAL A 37 -4.15 4.16 7.19
C VAL A 37 -5.40 5.02 7.34
N ALA A 38 -5.25 6.31 7.14
CA ALA A 38 -6.36 7.26 7.23
C ALA A 38 -7.26 7.17 6.00
N GLY A 39 -6.68 6.88 4.85
CA GLY A 39 -7.43 6.74 3.61
C GLY A 39 -6.56 6.46 2.40
N VAL A 40 -7.22 6.09 1.32
CA VAL A 40 -6.61 5.86 0.02
C VAL A 40 -7.31 6.78 -0.98
N THR A 41 -6.53 7.55 -1.72
CA THR A 41 -7.04 8.45 -2.75
C THR A 41 -6.55 7.99 -4.12
N ARG A 42 -7.47 7.88 -5.09
CA ARG A 42 -7.11 7.63 -6.48
C ARG A 42 -6.82 8.97 -7.15
N THR A 43 -5.59 9.16 -7.59
CA THR A 43 -5.17 10.42 -8.22
C THR A 43 -5.32 10.38 -9.74
N ALA A 44 -5.26 9.20 -10.33
CA ALA A 44 -5.51 8.95 -11.75
C ALA A 44 -5.69 7.44 -11.95
N ALA A 45 -5.92 6.99 -13.19
CA ALA A 45 -6.04 5.57 -13.48
C ALA A 45 -4.77 4.83 -13.04
N GLY A 46 -4.92 3.84 -12.17
CA GLY A 46 -3.82 3.04 -11.63
C GLY A 46 -2.88 3.80 -10.68
N ARG A 47 -3.27 4.97 -10.19
CA ARG A 47 -2.42 5.81 -9.34
C ARG A 47 -3.13 6.13 -8.04
N TYR A 48 -2.46 5.83 -6.93
CA TYR A 48 -3.07 5.92 -5.60
C TYR A 48 -2.13 6.59 -4.62
N ARG A 49 -2.73 7.31 -3.66
CA ARG A 49 -2.02 7.86 -2.51
C ARG A 49 -2.59 7.24 -1.25
N ILE A 50 -1.72 6.64 -0.45
CA ILE A 50 -2.08 6.04 0.83
C ILE A 50 -1.60 6.99 1.92
N THR A 51 -2.53 7.54 2.69
CA THR A 51 -2.24 8.48 3.77
C THR A 51 -2.26 7.74 5.10
N PHE A 52 -1.20 7.90 5.89
CA PHE A 52 -1.10 7.28 7.21
C PHE A 52 -1.94 8.04 8.22
N ALA A 53 -2.57 7.31 9.14
CA ALA A 53 -3.31 7.92 10.25
C ALA A 53 -2.34 8.55 11.26
N THR A 54 -1.29 7.81 11.61
CA THR A 54 -0.16 8.31 12.39
C THR A 54 1.05 8.34 11.48
N PRO A 55 1.67 9.51 11.25
CA PRO A 55 2.83 9.59 10.37
C PRO A 55 3.98 8.69 10.80
N MET A 56 4.78 8.24 9.84
CA MET A 56 6.03 7.55 10.11
C MET A 56 7.05 8.54 10.69
N PRO A 57 8.09 8.04 11.39
CA PRO A 57 9.14 8.93 11.91
C PRO A 57 9.86 9.74 10.81
N ASP A 58 9.98 9.16 9.63
CA ASP A 58 10.62 9.75 8.45
C ASP A 58 10.18 9.00 7.20
N ALA A 59 10.82 9.25 6.08
CA ALA A 59 10.54 8.58 4.81
C ALA A 59 11.42 7.34 4.57
N ASP A 60 12.22 6.93 5.53
CA ASP A 60 13.16 5.81 5.39
C ASP A 60 12.54 4.47 5.82
N TYR A 61 11.24 4.33 5.68
CA TYR A 61 10.56 3.07 5.95
C TYR A 61 10.72 2.08 4.79
N CYS A 62 10.70 0.80 5.12
CA CYS A 62 10.69 -0.26 4.15
C CYS A 62 9.23 -0.62 3.81
N TRP A 63 8.93 -0.79 2.54
CA TRP A 63 7.58 -1.11 2.11
C TRP A 63 7.58 -2.09 0.95
N THR A 64 6.50 -2.85 0.83
CA THR A 64 6.29 -3.77 -0.27
C THR A 64 4.83 -3.77 -0.66
N ALA A 65 4.56 -4.01 -1.94
CA ALA A 65 3.21 -4.00 -2.46
C ALA A 65 3.05 -5.02 -3.58
N LEU A 66 1.84 -5.60 -3.64
CA LEU A 66 1.42 -6.50 -4.70
C LEU A 66 0.03 -6.12 -5.15
N ALA A 67 -0.24 -6.35 -6.43
CA ALA A 67 -1.54 -6.06 -7.01
C ALA A 67 -2.03 -7.25 -7.85
N ARG A 68 -3.33 -7.45 -7.85
CA ARG A 68 -3.98 -8.40 -8.75
C ARG A 68 -5.34 -7.88 -9.18
N SER A 69 -5.86 -8.42 -10.28
CA SER A 69 -7.18 -8.03 -10.76
C SER A 69 -8.04 -9.28 -10.99
N SER A 70 -9.28 -9.18 -10.56
CA SER A 70 -10.27 -10.25 -10.81
C SER A 70 -10.93 -10.13 -12.19
N THR A 71 -10.71 -9.04 -12.92
CA THR A 71 -11.42 -8.74 -14.15
C THR A 71 -10.67 -9.08 -15.42
N ASN A 72 -9.35 -9.24 -15.35
CA ASN A 72 -8.51 -9.54 -16.51
C ASN A 72 -7.69 -10.79 -16.24
N SER A 73 -8.31 -11.96 -16.42
CA SER A 73 -7.62 -13.23 -16.22
C SER A 73 -6.46 -13.37 -17.19
N GLY A 74 -5.32 -13.81 -16.70
CA GLY A 74 -4.10 -13.96 -17.49
C GLY A 74 -3.29 -12.69 -17.68
N THR A 75 -3.78 -11.52 -17.25
CA THR A 75 -3.02 -10.27 -17.29
C THR A 75 -2.36 -10.02 -15.93
N GLN A 76 -1.04 -9.88 -15.94
CA GLN A 76 -0.32 -9.60 -14.71
C GLN A 76 -0.50 -8.14 -14.32
N ARG A 77 -0.59 -7.91 -13.01
CA ARG A 77 -0.60 -6.58 -12.42
C ARG A 77 0.67 -6.37 -11.62
N LEU A 78 1.24 -5.19 -11.77
CA LEU A 78 2.45 -4.80 -11.06
C LEU A 78 2.15 -3.59 -10.20
N ALA A 79 2.54 -3.65 -8.94
CA ALA A 79 2.61 -2.47 -8.08
C ALA A 79 4.00 -1.86 -8.29
N ILE A 80 4.04 -0.60 -8.70
CA ILE A 80 5.26 0.08 -9.10
C ILE A 80 5.30 1.50 -8.55
N VAL A 81 6.45 2.15 -8.69
CA VAL A 81 6.65 3.53 -8.29
C VAL A 81 7.22 4.29 -9.48
N ARG A 82 6.59 5.41 -9.83
CA ARG A 82 7.12 6.32 -10.85
C ARG A 82 8.17 7.22 -10.20
N ALA A 83 9.40 7.13 -10.65
CA ALA A 83 10.58 7.64 -9.96
C ALA A 83 10.53 9.12 -9.53
N SER A 84 9.92 9.99 -10.33
CA SER A 84 9.90 11.43 -10.04
C SER A 84 8.54 11.96 -9.63
N THR A 85 7.49 11.15 -9.77
CA THR A 85 6.09 11.59 -9.58
C THR A 85 5.45 10.95 -8.36
N ASP A 86 5.74 9.69 -8.09
CA ASP A 86 5.23 9.01 -6.92
C ASP A 86 6.12 9.32 -5.73
N GLN A 87 5.55 9.92 -4.70
CA GLN A 87 6.27 10.41 -3.54
C GLN A 87 6.17 9.44 -2.37
N LYS A 88 7.21 9.44 -1.57
CA LYS A 88 7.29 8.66 -0.35
C LYS A 88 7.67 9.60 0.78
N THR A 89 6.73 9.88 1.65
CA THR A 89 6.91 10.84 2.75
C THR A 89 6.54 10.19 4.08
N ALA A 90 6.81 10.88 5.18
CA ALA A 90 6.39 10.41 6.49
C ALA A 90 4.86 10.36 6.64
N GLN A 91 4.12 11.17 5.91
CA GLN A 91 2.66 11.30 6.02
C GLN A 91 1.89 10.43 5.05
N TYR A 92 2.47 10.14 3.88
CA TYR A 92 1.80 9.35 2.85
C TYR A 92 2.81 8.67 1.92
N VAL A 93 2.34 7.72 1.15
CA VAL A 93 3.12 7.07 0.10
C VAL A 93 2.27 6.92 -1.16
N ASP A 94 2.86 7.21 -2.30
CA ASP A 94 2.22 7.05 -3.60
C ASP A 94 2.60 5.71 -4.21
N LEU A 95 1.60 5.06 -4.80
CA LEU A 95 1.74 3.75 -5.42
C LEU A 95 1.02 3.76 -6.75
N SER A 96 1.63 3.19 -7.76
CA SER A 96 1.01 3.01 -9.07
C SER A 96 0.86 1.52 -9.40
N CYS A 97 -0.16 1.21 -10.19
CA CYS A 97 -0.39 -0.13 -10.71
C CYS A 97 -0.36 -0.10 -12.22
N ALA A 98 0.28 -1.09 -12.81
CA ALA A 98 0.41 -1.20 -14.26
C ALA A 98 0.25 -2.64 -14.71
N THR A 99 0.00 -2.80 -16.00
CA THR A 99 0.06 -4.09 -16.67
C THR A 99 1.49 -4.33 -17.19
N THR A 100 1.78 -5.54 -17.62
CA THR A 100 3.06 -5.87 -18.24
C THR A 100 3.29 -5.16 -19.57
N ALA A 101 2.24 -4.56 -20.16
CA ALA A 101 2.35 -3.70 -21.36
C ALA A 101 2.69 -2.25 -21.00
N ALA A 102 3.10 -1.97 -19.76
CA ALA A 102 3.45 -0.64 -19.25
C ALA A 102 2.29 0.36 -19.25
N SER A 103 1.05 -0.11 -19.26
CA SER A 103 -0.14 0.74 -19.13
C SER A 103 -0.55 0.85 -17.67
N PHE A 104 -0.74 2.07 -17.18
CA PHE A 104 -1.34 2.28 -15.87
C PHE A 104 -2.79 1.84 -15.90
N ASP A 105 -3.17 1.00 -14.95
CA ASP A 105 -4.53 0.46 -14.90
C ASP A 105 -4.91 0.17 -13.46
N ASP A 106 -6.20 0.35 -13.16
CA ASP A 106 -6.75 0.07 -11.85
C ASP A 106 -6.80 -1.43 -11.60
N SER A 107 -6.60 -1.81 -10.35
CA SER A 107 -6.66 -3.21 -9.92
C SER A 107 -7.75 -3.38 -8.88
N THR A 108 -8.35 -4.57 -8.86
CA THR A 108 -9.42 -4.87 -7.90
C THR A 108 -8.90 -5.23 -6.53
N GLU A 109 -7.62 -5.55 -6.41
CA GLU A 109 -6.99 -5.79 -5.13
C GLU A 109 -5.54 -5.29 -5.16
N ILE A 110 -5.19 -4.45 -4.20
CA ILE A 110 -3.85 -3.90 -4.02
C ILE A 110 -3.51 -4.03 -2.55
N ASN A 111 -2.33 -4.57 -2.26
CA ASN A 111 -1.85 -4.79 -0.90
C ASN A 111 -0.57 -4.02 -0.70
N LEU A 112 -0.50 -3.30 0.41
CA LEU A 112 0.68 -2.55 0.82
C LEU A 112 0.98 -2.85 2.27
N VAL A 113 2.25 -3.07 2.59
CA VAL A 113 2.73 -3.21 3.97
C VAL A 113 3.97 -2.36 4.17
N VAL A 114 4.06 -1.70 5.32
CA VAL A 114 5.12 -0.76 5.67
C VAL A 114 5.76 -1.18 6.98
N TYR A 115 7.08 -1.24 6.98
CA TYR A 115 7.91 -1.51 8.17
C TYR A 115 8.87 -0.34 8.40
N ARG A 116 9.06 0.00 9.68
CA ARG A 116 10.02 1.04 10.04
C ARG A 116 10.78 0.68 11.30
#